data_29a271bab8a50d95339bd76d794e1e00
#
_entry.id   29a271bab8a50d95339bd76d794e1e00
#
_cell.length_a   1.000
_cell.length_b   1.000
_cell.length_c   1.000
_cell.angle_alpha   90.00
_cell.angle_beta   90.00
_cell.angle_gamma   90.00
#
_symmetry.space_group_name_H-M   'P 1'
#
loop_
_entity.id
_entity.type
_entity.pdbx_description
1 polymer ?
#
loop_
_entity_poly.entity_id
_entity_poly.type
_entity_poly.pdbx_seq_one_letter_code
_entity_poly.pdbx_strand_id
1 'polypeptide(L)'
;MAEHKRRRGDRRDAALLRDTDSLHFIMGIIYPNRADNEAYIAERVNLGPIKDYIATKNYEGIPFKYTFFHVILTALVKTVTLRPKLNRFYANENYYQRNKVTAGFIIKKEFADGSEEAVALLEAKPDATIETIHDEIYQQVSACREKKKVNTTDNSMNVLNRMPRFLAKAAIHFIRWLDKHGWCPEFLIGADPNYSSVFLSNLGSIHLRSGYHHLTNWERVRSSA
;
A
#
# COMPACT_ATOMS: atom_id res chain seq x y z
N MET A 1 11.72 -0.60 16.65
CA MET A 1 12.48 0.51 15.99
C MET A 1 12.46 1.67 16.95
N ALA A 2 13.61 2.33 17.19
CA ALA A 2 13.64 3.54 18.02
C ALA A 2 12.76 4.61 17.36
N GLU A 3 12.00 5.33 18.16
CA GLU A 3 11.16 6.44 17.71
C GLU A 3 12.05 7.50 17.04
N HIS A 4 11.93 7.64 15.72
CA HIS A 4 12.75 8.57 14.95
C HIS A 4 12.28 9.99 15.24
N LYS A 5 13.09 10.77 15.99
CA LYS A 5 12.81 12.19 16.22
C LYS A 5 12.87 12.94 14.89
N ARG A 6 11.72 13.44 14.44
CA ARG A 6 11.57 14.15 13.18
C ARG A 6 12.56 15.33 13.06
N ARG A 7 13.25 15.39 11.92
CA ARG A 7 14.20 16.46 11.58
C ARG A 7 13.64 17.33 10.45
N ARG A 8 14.23 18.48 10.23
CA ARG A 8 13.87 19.35 9.10
C ARG A 8 14.04 18.58 7.77
N GLY A 9 13.02 18.60 6.93
CA GLY A 9 13.00 17.88 5.65
C GLY A 9 12.39 16.47 5.74
N ASP A 10 12.19 15.92 6.94
CA ASP A 10 11.48 14.65 7.09
C ASP A 10 9.99 14.83 6.82
N ARG A 11 9.42 13.85 6.15
CA ARG A 11 7.97 13.71 5.99
C ARG A 11 7.36 13.13 7.27
N ARG A 12 6.03 13.13 7.38
CA ARG A 12 5.34 12.47 8.51
C ARG A 12 5.47 10.95 8.46
N ASP A 13 5.43 10.40 7.26
CA ASP A 13 5.48 8.97 6.95
C ASP A 13 6.89 8.42 6.72
N ALA A 14 7.91 9.32 6.56
CA ALA A 14 9.25 8.90 6.15
C ALA A 14 10.36 9.87 6.58
N ALA A 15 11.54 9.32 6.80
CA ALA A 15 12.76 10.06 7.08
C ALA A 15 13.54 10.36 5.80
N LEU A 16 14.03 11.58 5.65
CA LEU A 16 14.88 11.99 4.54
C LEU A 16 16.24 11.30 4.64
N LEU A 17 16.66 10.63 3.58
CA LEU A 17 18.00 10.07 3.46
C LEU A 17 18.96 11.16 3.02
N ARG A 18 19.92 11.52 3.91
CA ARG A 18 20.88 12.61 3.69
C ARG A 18 22.18 12.14 3.07
N ASP A 19 22.54 10.88 3.34
CA ASP A 19 23.76 10.25 2.82
C ASP A 19 23.41 9.37 1.63
N THR A 20 23.03 10.00 0.54
CA THR A 20 22.76 9.32 -0.73
C THR A 20 23.99 9.38 -1.64
N ASP A 21 24.30 8.28 -2.32
CA ASP A 21 25.31 8.29 -3.35
C ASP A 21 24.86 9.10 -4.59
N SER A 22 25.81 9.44 -5.44
CA SER A 22 25.56 10.28 -6.63
C SER A 22 24.52 9.70 -7.57
N LEU A 23 24.45 8.36 -7.70
CA LEU A 23 23.48 7.70 -8.57
C LEU A 23 22.06 7.89 -8.06
N HIS A 24 21.82 7.59 -6.78
CA HIS A 24 20.49 7.76 -6.19
C HIS A 24 20.06 9.24 -6.14
N PHE A 25 21.01 10.17 -5.98
CA PHE A 25 20.70 11.59 -6.05
C PHE A 25 20.20 11.98 -7.45
N ILE A 26 20.91 11.56 -8.50
CA ILE A 26 20.56 11.89 -9.89
C ILE A 26 19.26 11.19 -10.32
N MET A 27 19.00 9.95 -9.89
CA MET A 27 17.79 9.20 -10.26
C MET A 27 16.51 9.94 -9.87
N GLY A 28 16.47 10.63 -8.73
CA GLY A 28 15.31 11.42 -8.33
C GLY A 28 15.00 12.60 -9.25
N ILE A 29 16.01 13.08 -9.97
CA ILE A 29 15.89 14.22 -10.91
C ILE A 29 15.58 13.74 -12.34
N ILE A 30 16.23 12.66 -12.78
CA ILE A 30 16.08 12.14 -14.15
C ILE A 30 14.72 11.47 -14.36
N TYR A 31 14.20 10.81 -13.34
CA TYR A 31 12.95 10.05 -13.41
C TYR A 31 11.82 10.75 -12.62
N PRO A 32 11.24 11.82 -13.17
CA PRO A 32 10.28 12.64 -12.43
C PRO A 32 8.91 11.97 -12.26
N ASN A 33 8.60 10.93 -13.06
CA ASN A 33 7.32 10.24 -12.99
C ASN A 33 7.49 8.83 -12.44
N ARG A 34 6.49 8.34 -11.72
CA ARG A 34 6.47 6.97 -11.21
C ARG A 34 6.61 5.93 -12.33
N ALA A 35 5.93 6.13 -13.44
CA ALA A 35 5.96 5.22 -14.59
C ALA A 35 7.36 5.05 -15.21
N ASP A 36 8.24 6.03 -15.05
CA ASP A 36 9.60 5.97 -15.55
C ASP A 36 10.48 5.00 -14.74
N ASN A 37 10.06 4.66 -13.51
CA ASN A 37 10.78 3.79 -12.58
C ASN A 37 10.10 2.43 -12.36
N GLU A 38 9.11 2.05 -13.17
CA GLU A 38 8.45 0.76 -13.03
C GLU A 38 9.31 -0.36 -13.61
N ALA A 39 9.54 -1.41 -12.82
CA ALA A 39 10.18 -2.64 -13.26
C ALA A 39 9.20 -3.80 -13.10
N TYR A 40 9.04 -4.58 -14.16
CA TYR A 40 8.14 -5.74 -14.18
C TYR A 40 8.94 -7.02 -13.98
N ILE A 41 8.60 -7.75 -12.92
CA ILE A 41 9.22 -9.04 -12.60
C ILE A 41 8.10 -10.07 -12.50
N ALA A 42 8.24 -11.17 -13.23
CA ALA A 42 7.31 -12.29 -13.19
C ALA A 42 8.03 -13.53 -12.71
N GLU A 43 7.59 -14.08 -11.57
CA GLU A 43 8.16 -15.26 -10.97
C GLU A 43 7.12 -16.37 -10.84
N ARG A 44 7.53 -17.61 -11.10
CA ARG A 44 6.71 -18.81 -10.90
C ARG A 44 7.14 -19.50 -9.62
N VAL A 45 6.20 -19.66 -8.70
CA VAL A 45 6.45 -20.31 -7.42
C VAL A 45 5.81 -21.70 -7.41
N ASN A 46 6.57 -22.70 -6.93
CA ASN A 46 6.01 -24.04 -6.68
C ASN A 46 5.05 -23.97 -5.48
N LEU A 47 3.79 -24.21 -5.74
CA LEU A 47 2.74 -24.14 -4.72
C LEU A 47 2.61 -25.42 -3.88
N GLY A 48 3.27 -26.54 -4.22
CA GLY A 48 3.18 -27.80 -3.49
C GLY A 48 3.47 -27.64 -2.00
N PRO A 49 4.68 -27.23 -1.61
CA PRO A 49 5.05 -27.05 -0.19
C PRO A 49 4.16 -26.05 0.55
N ILE A 50 3.67 -25.01 -0.17
CA ILE A 50 2.78 -24.01 0.42
C ILE A 50 1.40 -24.60 0.70
N LYS A 51 0.88 -25.44 -0.20
CA LYS A 51 -0.39 -26.18 0.01
C LYS A 51 -0.33 -27.06 1.22
N ASP A 52 0.75 -27.84 1.35
CA ASP A 52 0.97 -28.74 2.49
C ASP A 52 1.03 -27.95 3.81
N TYR A 53 1.77 -26.84 3.82
CA TYR A 53 1.81 -25.95 4.97
C TYR A 53 0.45 -25.36 5.32
N ILE A 54 -0.31 -24.87 4.35
CA ILE A 54 -1.67 -24.34 4.55
C ILE A 54 -2.59 -25.44 5.09
N ALA A 55 -2.48 -26.67 4.59
CA ALA A 55 -3.25 -27.81 5.08
C ALA A 55 -2.99 -28.08 6.56
N THR A 56 -1.73 -28.02 7.00
CA THR A 56 -1.39 -28.19 8.42
C THR A 56 -1.93 -27.09 9.32
N LYS A 57 -2.06 -25.85 8.79
CA LYS A 57 -2.62 -24.72 9.53
C LYS A 57 -4.16 -24.71 9.58
N ASN A 58 -4.80 -25.28 8.56
CA ASN A 58 -6.25 -25.33 8.43
C ASN A 58 -6.85 -26.60 9.06
N TYR A 59 -6.77 -26.69 10.39
CA TYR A 59 -7.42 -27.78 11.11
C TYR A 59 -8.94 -27.61 11.15
N GLU A 60 -9.63 -28.70 11.49
CA GLU A 60 -11.09 -28.69 11.58
C GLU A 60 -11.57 -27.71 12.67
N GLY A 61 -12.53 -26.85 12.30
CA GLY A 61 -13.09 -25.86 13.23
C GLY A 61 -12.42 -24.49 13.22
N ILE A 62 -11.36 -24.24 12.40
CA ILE A 62 -10.81 -22.89 12.28
C ILE A 62 -11.80 -21.95 11.62
N PRO A 63 -12.18 -20.81 12.26
CA PRO A 63 -13.23 -19.93 11.74
C PRO A 63 -12.82 -19.16 10.50
N PHE A 64 -11.53 -18.83 10.37
CA PHE A 64 -10.97 -18.10 9.24
C PHE A 64 -9.76 -18.86 8.69
N LYS A 65 -9.91 -19.40 7.48
CA LYS A 65 -8.90 -20.29 6.89
C LYS A 65 -7.68 -19.52 6.38
N TYR A 66 -6.50 -20.08 6.62
CA TYR A 66 -5.27 -19.65 5.95
C TYR A 66 -5.36 -19.94 4.45
N THR A 67 -4.87 -19.02 3.66
CA THR A 67 -4.83 -19.12 2.20
C THR A 67 -3.47 -18.72 1.66
N PHE A 68 -3.23 -18.93 0.38
CA PHE A 68 -2.02 -18.44 -0.29
C PHE A 68 -1.79 -16.94 -0.08
N PHE A 69 -2.87 -16.16 0.00
CA PHE A 69 -2.79 -14.72 0.24
C PHE A 69 -2.05 -14.41 1.54
N HIS A 70 -2.37 -15.10 2.63
CA HIS A 70 -1.70 -14.92 3.93
C HIS A 70 -0.20 -15.23 3.84
N VAL A 71 0.16 -16.35 3.17
CA VAL A 71 1.56 -16.76 3.02
C VAL A 71 2.34 -15.73 2.19
N ILE A 72 1.80 -15.32 1.05
CA ILE A 72 2.47 -14.36 0.16
C ILE A 72 2.60 -13.00 0.84
N LEU A 73 1.53 -12.50 1.48
CA LEU A 73 1.56 -11.23 2.19
C LEU A 73 2.59 -11.24 3.32
N THR A 74 2.63 -12.33 4.10
CA THR A 74 3.62 -12.51 5.16
C THR A 74 5.05 -12.53 4.61
N ALA A 75 5.28 -13.24 3.50
CA ALA A 75 6.59 -13.29 2.85
C ALA A 75 7.04 -11.92 2.37
N LEU A 76 6.14 -11.15 1.73
CA LEU A 76 6.43 -9.79 1.27
C LEU A 76 6.75 -8.84 2.43
N VAL A 77 5.91 -8.82 3.45
CA VAL A 77 6.13 -8.02 4.66
C VAL A 77 7.47 -8.37 5.32
N LYS A 78 7.75 -9.67 5.47
CA LYS A 78 9.02 -10.15 6.03
C LYS A 78 10.21 -9.72 5.18
N THR A 79 10.09 -9.81 3.88
CA THR A 79 11.14 -9.40 2.94
C THR A 79 11.45 -7.91 3.07
N VAL A 80 10.43 -7.05 3.11
CA VAL A 80 10.61 -5.60 3.29
C VAL A 80 11.19 -5.27 4.67
N THR A 81 10.78 -6.00 5.71
CA THR A 81 11.32 -5.82 7.08
C THR A 81 12.79 -6.20 7.15
N LEU A 82 13.18 -7.33 6.54
CA LEU A 82 14.57 -7.81 6.51
C LEU A 82 15.45 -7.03 5.53
N ARG A 83 14.86 -6.35 4.56
CA ARG A 83 15.54 -5.55 3.54
C ARG A 83 15.02 -4.12 3.53
N PRO A 84 15.37 -3.28 4.50
CA PRO A 84 14.81 -1.93 4.66
C PRO A 84 14.98 -1.04 3.42
N LYS A 85 15.99 -1.30 2.58
CA LYS A 85 16.17 -0.57 1.32
C LYS A 85 14.99 -0.73 0.35
N LEU A 86 14.22 -1.82 0.44
CA LEU A 86 12.99 -1.99 -0.34
C LEU A 86 11.84 -1.09 0.11
N ASN A 87 11.97 -0.48 1.30
CA ASN A 87 10.98 0.42 1.88
C ASN A 87 11.36 1.89 1.68
N ARG A 88 11.94 2.21 0.53
CA ARG A 88 12.37 3.57 0.16
C ARG A 88 11.59 4.05 -1.05
N PHE A 89 11.47 5.36 -1.17
CA PHE A 89 10.79 5.98 -2.30
C PHE A 89 11.33 7.40 -2.56
N TYR A 90 11.05 7.89 -3.74
CA TYR A 90 11.31 9.29 -4.12
C TYR A 90 10.03 10.11 -4.00
N ALA A 91 10.17 11.31 -3.45
CA ALA A 91 9.11 12.31 -3.45
C ALA A 91 9.75 13.70 -3.56
N ASN A 92 9.24 14.53 -4.48
CA ASN A 92 9.78 15.87 -4.71
C ASN A 92 11.31 15.85 -4.88
N GLU A 93 11.81 14.97 -5.74
CA GLU A 93 13.25 14.80 -6.07
C GLU A 93 14.14 14.36 -4.90
N ASN A 94 13.56 14.07 -3.75
CA ASN A 94 14.26 13.62 -2.55
C ASN A 94 14.02 12.14 -2.27
N TYR A 95 15.00 11.48 -1.66
CA TYR A 95 14.98 10.06 -1.35
C TYR A 95 14.64 9.84 0.11
N TYR A 96 13.63 9.03 0.38
CA TYR A 96 13.08 8.81 1.71
C TYR A 96 13.06 7.35 2.11
N GLN A 97 13.24 7.09 3.40
CA GLN A 97 13.01 5.79 4.04
C GLN A 97 11.67 5.85 4.79
N ARG A 98 10.73 4.96 4.49
CA ARG A 98 9.48 4.87 5.25
C ARG A 98 9.73 4.51 6.71
N ASN A 99 8.96 5.10 7.60
CA ASN A 99 9.05 4.86 9.04
C ASN A 99 8.44 3.50 9.44
N LYS A 100 7.47 3.02 8.67
CA LYS A 100 6.70 1.81 8.94
C LYS A 100 6.71 0.89 7.72
N VAL A 101 6.50 -0.41 7.96
CA VAL A 101 6.22 -1.37 6.89
C VAL A 101 4.71 -1.55 6.84
N THR A 102 4.10 -1.18 5.73
CA THR A 102 2.66 -1.26 5.53
C THR A 102 2.34 -2.07 4.29
N ALA A 103 1.28 -2.85 4.36
CA ALA A 103 0.79 -3.63 3.23
C ALA A 103 -0.67 -3.27 2.94
N GLY A 104 -0.92 -2.84 1.69
CA GLY A 104 -2.26 -2.58 1.19
C GLY A 104 -2.80 -3.77 0.43
N PHE A 105 -4.10 -4.03 0.55
CA PHE A 105 -4.78 -5.05 -0.24
C PHE A 105 -6.27 -4.74 -0.42
N ILE A 106 -6.86 -5.37 -1.43
CA ILE A 106 -8.27 -5.17 -1.75
C ILE A 106 -9.13 -6.26 -1.09
N ILE A 107 -10.20 -5.83 -0.45
CA ILE A 107 -11.24 -6.69 0.11
C ILE A 107 -12.53 -6.48 -0.69
N LYS A 108 -13.10 -7.54 -1.23
CA LYS A 108 -14.48 -7.51 -1.75
C LYS A 108 -15.45 -7.59 -0.58
N LYS A 109 -16.38 -6.66 -0.49
CA LYS A 109 -17.42 -6.65 0.55
C LYS A 109 -18.34 -7.85 0.40
N GLU A 110 -18.69 -8.20 -0.83
CA GLU A 110 -19.50 -9.38 -1.19
C GLU A 110 -18.85 -10.12 -2.36
N PHE A 111 -19.02 -11.44 -2.44
CA PHE A 111 -18.54 -12.25 -3.59
C PHE A 111 -19.58 -12.20 -4.72
N ALA A 112 -19.90 -11.01 -5.21
CA ALA A 112 -20.81 -10.80 -6.34
C ALA A 112 -20.16 -9.88 -7.38
N ASP A 113 -20.58 -10.04 -8.64
CA ASP A 113 -20.15 -9.12 -9.70
C ASP A 113 -20.73 -7.73 -9.42
N GLY A 114 -19.84 -6.72 -9.47
CA GLY A 114 -20.22 -5.33 -9.17
C GLY A 114 -20.28 -4.98 -7.67
N SER A 115 -19.85 -5.89 -6.78
CA SER A 115 -19.76 -5.56 -5.35
C SER A 115 -18.69 -4.48 -5.09
N GLU A 116 -18.97 -3.62 -4.13
CA GLU A 116 -18.02 -2.60 -3.69
C GLU A 116 -16.73 -3.23 -3.17
N GLU A 117 -15.61 -2.65 -3.57
CA GLU A 117 -14.29 -3.02 -3.10
C GLU A 117 -13.85 -2.04 -2.01
N ALA A 118 -13.22 -2.56 -0.97
CA ALA A 118 -12.62 -1.76 0.07
C ALA A 118 -11.10 -1.98 0.08
N VAL A 119 -10.36 -0.92 0.29
CA VAL A 119 -8.91 -1.02 0.50
C VAL A 119 -8.65 -1.18 1.98
N ALA A 120 -7.91 -2.22 2.33
CA ALA A 120 -7.39 -2.44 3.68
C ALA A 120 -5.90 -2.12 3.73
N LEU A 121 -5.47 -1.54 4.82
CA LEU A 121 -4.07 -1.25 5.12
C LEU A 121 -3.69 -1.94 6.43
N LEU A 122 -2.65 -2.77 6.36
CA LEU A 122 -2.06 -3.47 7.48
C LEU A 122 -0.72 -2.83 7.81
N GLU A 123 -0.49 -2.47 9.08
CA GLU A 123 0.82 -2.04 9.57
C GLU A 123 1.54 -3.23 10.19
N ALA A 124 2.62 -3.66 9.57
CA ALA A 124 3.38 -4.81 10.05
C ALA A 124 4.36 -4.43 11.15
N LYS A 125 4.32 -5.18 12.24
CA LYS A 125 5.33 -5.11 13.30
C LYS A 125 6.62 -5.81 12.85
N PRO A 126 7.79 -5.43 13.39
CA PRO A 126 9.07 -6.06 13.00
C PRO A 126 9.14 -7.57 13.26
N ASP A 127 8.41 -8.03 14.25
CA ASP A 127 8.30 -9.43 14.69
C ASP A 127 7.07 -10.15 14.13
N ALA A 128 6.38 -9.54 13.14
CA ALA A 128 5.17 -10.10 12.57
C ALA A 128 5.35 -11.54 12.07
N THR A 129 4.47 -12.41 12.51
CA THR A 129 4.37 -13.83 12.09
C THR A 129 3.16 -14.01 11.18
N ILE A 130 3.02 -15.19 10.59
CA ILE A 130 1.85 -15.49 9.76
C ILE A 130 0.55 -15.46 10.59
N GLU A 131 0.61 -15.81 11.87
CA GLU A 131 -0.51 -15.79 12.79
C GLU A 131 -0.97 -14.34 13.04
N THR A 132 -0.03 -13.47 13.38
CA THR A 132 -0.37 -12.04 13.62
C THR A 132 -0.92 -11.36 12.36
N ILE A 133 -0.38 -11.68 11.20
CA ILE A 133 -0.89 -11.17 9.92
C ILE A 133 -2.27 -11.74 9.58
N HIS A 134 -2.49 -13.03 9.86
CA HIS A 134 -3.78 -13.69 9.68
C HIS A 134 -4.86 -13.02 10.55
N ASP A 135 -4.57 -12.76 11.82
CA ASP A 135 -5.50 -12.13 12.74
C ASP A 135 -5.83 -10.68 12.33
N GLU A 136 -4.84 -9.93 11.89
CA GLU A 136 -5.02 -8.58 11.34
C GLU A 136 -5.89 -8.59 10.08
N ILE A 137 -5.66 -9.53 9.16
CA ILE A 137 -6.50 -9.68 7.96
C ILE A 137 -7.92 -10.05 8.36
N TYR A 138 -8.09 -10.97 9.31
CA TYR A 138 -9.41 -11.35 9.81
C TYR A 138 -10.17 -10.15 10.36
N GLN A 139 -9.53 -9.34 11.19
CA GLN A 139 -10.13 -8.12 11.75
C GLN A 139 -10.53 -7.12 10.66
N GLN A 140 -9.66 -6.89 9.66
CA GLN A 140 -9.94 -5.99 8.55
C GLN A 140 -11.11 -6.50 7.69
N VAL A 141 -11.12 -7.78 7.35
CA VAL A 141 -12.17 -8.41 6.55
C VAL A 141 -13.51 -8.39 7.30
N SER A 142 -13.52 -8.75 8.57
CA SER A 142 -14.73 -8.74 9.41
C SER A 142 -15.29 -7.32 9.54
N ALA A 143 -14.45 -6.34 9.81
CA ALA A 143 -14.84 -4.95 9.90
C ALA A 143 -15.41 -4.38 8.59
N CYS A 144 -14.88 -4.81 7.44
CA CYS A 144 -15.39 -4.41 6.12
C CYS A 144 -16.73 -5.05 5.77
N ARG A 145 -16.95 -6.32 6.18
CA ARG A 145 -18.18 -7.07 5.89
C ARG A 145 -19.32 -6.73 6.83
N GLU A 146 -19.01 -6.43 8.07
CA GLU A 146 -19.99 -5.88 9.01
C GLU A 146 -20.37 -4.47 8.59
N LYS A 147 -21.25 -4.25 7.67
CA LYS A 147 -21.77 -2.99 7.06
C LYS A 147 -21.71 -1.70 7.92
N LYS A 148 -21.09 -1.73 9.08
CA LYS A 148 -20.98 -0.67 10.09
C LYS A 148 -19.80 0.28 9.91
N LYS A 149 -18.75 -0.07 9.16
CA LYS A 149 -17.63 0.84 8.88
C LYS A 149 -17.70 1.33 7.45
N VAL A 150 -18.26 2.50 7.27
CA VAL A 150 -18.00 3.33 6.08
C VAL A 150 -16.51 3.66 6.10
N ASN A 151 -15.76 3.17 5.11
CA ASN A 151 -14.34 3.48 5.02
C ASN A 151 -14.14 4.99 4.93
N THR A 152 -13.17 5.50 5.65
CA THR A 152 -12.81 6.93 5.62
C THR A 152 -12.52 7.40 4.19
N THR A 153 -11.95 6.51 3.37
CA THR A 153 -11.68 6.75 1.94
C THR A 153 -12.96 6.94 1.15
N ASP A 154 -13.97 6.09 1.35
CA ASP A 154 -15.26 6.18 0.64
C ASP A 154 -16.00 7.48 1.02
N ASN A 155 -15.97 7.88 2.27
CA ASN A 155 -16.53 9.14 2.71
C ASN A 155 -15.84 10.35 2.07
N SER A 156 -14.52 10.35 2.02
CA SER A 156 -13.74 11.43 1.42
C SER A 156 -14.00 11.52 -0.09
N MET A 157 -14.10 10.38 -0.77
CA MET A 157 -14.42 10.33 -2.20
C MET A 157 -15.86 10.79 -2.48
N ASN A 158 -16.82 10.40 -1.63
CA ASN A 158 -18.21 10.84 -1.76
C ASN A 158 -18.38 12.35 -1.54
N VAL A 159 -17.64 12.92 -0.60
CA VAL A 159 -17.61 14.38 -0.39
C VAL A 159 -17.04 15.08 -1.61
N LEU A 160 -15.91 14.63 -2.15
CA LEU A 160 -15.30 15.18 -3.36
C LEU A 160 -16.23 15.09 -4.59
N ASN A 161 -16.95 13.97 -4.74
CA ASN A 161 -17.87 13.75 -5.86
C ASN A 161 -19.11 14.68 -5.82
N ARG A 162 -19.51 15.11 -4.64
CA ARG A 162 -20.62 16.08 -4.46
C ARG A 162 -20.21 17.54 -4.68
N MET A 163 -18.90 17.83 -4.72
CA MET A 163 -18.39 19.18 -4.91
C MET A 163 -18.35 19.57 -6.40
N PRO A 164 -18.55 20.84 -6.74
CA PRO A 164 -18.27 21.35 -8.08
C PRO A 164 -16.83 21.02 -8.50
N ARG A 165 -16.64 20.64 -9.76
CA ARG A 165 -15.34 20.16 -10.27
C ARG A 165 -14.16 21.10 -10.01
N PHE A 166 -14.39 22.42 -10.04
CA PHE A 166 -13.31 23.39 -9.79
C PHE A 166 -12.86 23.38 -8.32
N LEU A 167 -13.79 23.20 -7.36
CA LEU A 167 -13.44 23.05 -5.95
C LEU A 167 -12.75 21.72 -5.67
N ALA A 168 -13.24 20.63 -6.26
CA ALA A 168 -12.59 19.33 -6.14
C ALA A 168 -11.15 19.35 -6.69
N LYS A 169 -10.94 20.03 -7.86
CA LYS A 169 -9.59 20.25 -8.41
C LYS A 169 -8.72 21.06 -7.45
N ALA A 170 -9.21 22.16 -6.91
CA ALA A 170 -8.48 23.00 -5.98
C ALA A 170 -8.09 22.21 -4.70
N ALA A 171 -9.01 21.42 -4.13
CA ALA A 171 -8.75 20.57 -2.99
C ALA A 171 -7.66 19.52 -3.27
N ILE A 172 -7.74 18.83 -4.41
CA ILE A 172 -6.73 17.84 -4.82
C ILE A 172 -5.38 18.52 -5.05
N HIS A 173 -5.33 19.71 -5.68
CA HIS A 173 -4.07 20.42 -5.86
C HIS A 173 -3.46 20.84 -4.52
N PHE A 174 -4.28 21.25 -3.56
CA PHE A 174 -3.84 21.62 -2.24
C PHE A 174 -3.29 20.39 -1.48
N ILE A 175 -3.98 19.24 -1.53
CA ILE A 175 -3.50 17.98 -0.92
C ILE A 175 -2.15 17.58 -1.54
N ARG A 176 -2.02 17.65 -2.86
CA ARG A 176 -0.75 17.37 -3.56
C ARG A 176 0.36 18.32 -3.15
N TRP A 177 0.03 19.59 -2.99
CA TRP A 177 0.99 20.57 -2.52
C TRP A 177 1.46 20.25 -1.08
N LEU A 178 0.53 19.89 -0.18
CA LEU A 178 0.87 19.42 1.16
C LEU A 178 1.76 18.16 1.10
N ASP A 179 1.41 17.22 0.25
CA ASP A 179 2.17 15.98 0.09
C ASP A 179 3.58 16.24 -0.44
N LYS A 180 3.70 17.09 -1.45
CA LYS A 180 4.99 17.51 -2.01
C LYS A 180 5.92 18.09 -0.94
N HIS A 181 5.39 18.78 0.06
CA HIS A 181 6.15 19.37 1.17
C HIS A 181 6.27 18.42 2.38
N GLY A 182 5.72 17.20 2.31
CA GLY A 182 5.74 16.24 3.42
C GLY A 182 4.85 16.65 4.61
N TRP A 183 3.87 17.50 4.38
CA TRP A 183 2.95 18.03 5.39
C TRP A 183 1.57 17.36 5.36
N CYS A 184 1.40 16.37 4.50
CA CYS A 184 0.14 15.64 4.40
C CYS A 184 -0.26 15.07 5.77
N PRO A 185 -1.52 15.27 6.20
CA PRO A 185 -2.01 14.73 7.48
C PRO A 185 -2.02 13.20 7.51
N GLU A 186 -1.73 12.62 8.67
CA GLU A 186 -1.64 11.16 8.83
C GLU A 186 -2.93 10.43 8.46
N PHE A 187 -4.09 11.03 8.72
CA PHE A 187 -5.37 10.41 8.38
C PHE A 187 -5.58 10.28 6.85
N LEU A 188 -5.00 11.16 6.05
CA LEU A 188 -5.03 11.07 4.59
C LEU A 188 -4.00 10.04 4.10
N ILE A 189 -2.81 10.02 4.70
CA ILE A 189 -1.76 9.04 4.38
C ILE A 189 -2.25 7.62 4.70
N GLY A 190 -2.84 7.42 5.88
CA GLY A 190 -3.34 6.12 6.33
C GLY A 190 -4.56 5.60 5.56
N ALA A 191 -5.23 6.46 4.79
CA ALA A 191 -6.37 6.07 3.97
C ALA A 191 -6.00 5.76 2.51
N ASP A 192 -4.82 6.16 2.05
CA ASP A 192 -4.40 6.02 0.65
C ASP A 192 -3.42 4.85 0.47
N PRO A 193 -3.79 3.80 -0.28
CA PRO A 193 -2.94 2.63 -0.54
C PRO A 193 -1.62 2.98 -1.25
N ASN A 194 -1.53 4.12 -1.92
CA ASN A 194 -0.31 4.56 -2.58
C ASN A 194 0.84 4.87 -1.60
N TYR A 195 0.52 5.09 -0.33
CA TYR A 195 1.52 5.26 0.72
C TYR A 195 1.96 3.94 1.35
N SER A 196 1.40 2.80 0.96
CA SER A 196 1.84 1.49 1.47
C SER A 196 3.23 1.12 0.95
N SER A 197 3.94 0.28 1.72
CA SER A 197 5.23 -0.30 1.30
C SER A 197 5.04 -1.34 0.20
N VAL A 198 3.95 -2.10 0.30
CA VAL A 198 3.56 -3.16 -0.62
C VAL A 198 2.05 -3.07 -0.85
N PHE A 199 1.63 -3.23 -2.09
CA PHE A 199 0.22 -3.38 -2.43
C PHE A 199 0.01 -4.73 -3.12
N LEU A 200 -0.88 -5.56 -2.56
CA LEU A 200 -1.14 -6.91 -3.05
C LEU A 200 -2.57 -7.03 -3.58
N SER A 201 -2.69 -7.39 -4.85
CA SER A 201 -3.97 -7.73 -5.48
C SER A 201 -4.01 -9.20 -5.83
N ASN A 202 -5.05 -9.91 -5.37
CA ASN A 202 -5.24 -11.33 -5.65
C ASN A 202 -6.15 -11.52 -6.87
N LEU A 203 -5.57 -11.48 -8.06
CA LEU A 203 -6.31 -11.69 -9.32
C LEU A 203 -6.82 -13.13 -9.47
N GLY A 204 -6.19 -14.10 -8.81
CA GLY A 204 -6.63 -15.50 -8.82
C GLY A 204 -8.01 -15.70 -8.19
N SER A 205 -8.43 -14.83 -7.27
CA SER A 205 -9.76 -14.90 -6.63
C SER A 205 -10.92 -14.61 -7.59
N ILE A 206 -10.61 -13.95 -8.71
CA ILE A 206 -11.56 -13.62 -9.78
C ILE A 206 -11.24 -14.36 -11.09
N HIS A 207 -10.44 -15.43 -11.00
CA HIS A 207 -10.03 -16.26 -12.13
C HIS A 207 -9.26 -15.54 -13.24
N LEU A 208 -8.68 -14.38 -12.96
CA LEU A 208 -7.81 -13.68 -13.90
C LEU A 208 -6.39 -14.24 -13.86
N ARG A 209 -5.75 -14.23 -15.02
CA ARG A 209 -4.32 -14.49 -15.15
C ARG A 209 -3.52 -13.25 -14.71
N SER A 210 -2.22 -13.43 -14.46
CA SER A 210 -1.32 -12.31 -14.23
C SER A 210 -1.34 -11.33 -15.39
N GLY A 211 -1.35 -10.06 -15.09
CA GLY A 211 -1.32 -8.98 -16.06
C GLY A 211 -0.42 -7.85 -15.60
N TYR A 212 -0.02 -7.00 -16.53
CA TYR A 212 0.75 -5.80 -16.24
C TYR A 212 -0.11 -4.59 -16.57
N HIS A 213 -0.20 -3.65 -15.66
CA HIS A 213 -0.78 -2.35 -15.93
C HIS A 213 -0.09 -1.28 -15.08
N HIS A 214 -0.03 -0.07 -15.61
CA HIS A 214 0.47 1.06 -14.85
C HIS A 214 -0.51 1.41 -13.73
N LEU A 215 0.04 1.64 -12.53
CA LEU A 215 -0.74 2.23 -11.45
C LEU A 215 -1.13 3.65 -11.85
N THR A 216 -2.29 4.10 -11.35
CA THR A 216 -2.74 5.48 -11.59
C THR A 216 -1.65 6.46 -11.18
N ASN A 217 -1.19 7.26 -12.13
CA ASN A 217 -0.16 8.24 -11.88
C ASN A 217 -0.76 9.42 -11.11
N TRP A 218 -0.55 9.42 -9.80
CA TRP A 218 -1.00 10.49 -8.91
C TRP A 218 -0.29 11.82 -9.18
N GLU A 219 0.93 11.77 -9.70
CA GLU A 219 1.75 12.96 -9.93
C GLU A 219 1.45 13.67 -11.25
N ARG A 220 0.70 13.07 -12.16
CA ARG A 220 0.51 13.63 -13.49
C ARG A 220 -0.71 14.53 -13.56
N VAL A 221 -0.52 15.84 -13.40
CA VAL A 221 -1.08 16.86 -14.28
C VAL A 221 -0.11 18.04 -14.33
N ARG A 222 0.96 17.93 -15.08
CA ARG A 222 1.41 19.09 -15.83
C ARG A 222 0.78 18.96 -17.20
N SER A 223 -0.39 19.57 -17.41
CA SER A 223 -0.78 20.01 -18.74
C SER A 223 0.26 21.01 -19.16
N SER A 224 1.07 20.66 -20.15
CA SER A 224 1.72 21.64 -21.02
C SER A 224 0.64 22.59 -21.50
N ALA A 225 0.74 23.87 -21.11
CA ALA A 225 0.15 24.94 -21.84
C ALA A 225 1.01 25.19 -23.10
#